data_46ba0468faa9a5d332df491b65fbb423
#
_entry.id   46ba0468faa9a5d332df491b65fbb423
#
_cell.length_a   1.000
_cell.length_b   1.000
_cell.length_c   1.000
_cell.angle_alpha   90.00
_cell.angle_beta   90.00
_cell.angle_gamma   90.00
#
_symmetry.space_group_name_H-M   'P 1'
#
loop_
_entity.id
_entity.type
_entity.pdbx_description
1 polymer ?
#
loop_
_entity_poly.entity_id
_entity_poly.type
_entity_poly.pdbx_seq_one_letter_code
_entity_poly.pdbx_strand_id
1 'polypeptide(L)'
;MIGHTREWHSTLVEMPASIDDGRFAVDAIGAYSYLGGGGSHFDHVAVIGRFCSIATGVIAGLPEHPAHFLSAHPLFEGAATWAAEPEFRRSNSATINKAQGLLYRWREDRFGKIEIGHDVWIGEGAFIRRGVSIGNGAVVGARAVVVDDVPPYAIVAGTPARVLRFRFDAGTVAALEELQWWHYGLSAIDGVDFTDATAAIPAIARNIAVGRAAPLLPEMICVVRDEEPSVGKADPLTGNMELRPLM
;
A
#
# COMPACT_ATOMS: atom_id res chain seq x y z
N MET A 1 -9.79 -12.39 8.37
CA MET A 1 -9.15 -12.59 9.69
C MET A 1 -8.05 -11.54 9.80
N ILE A 2 -8.05 -10.74 10.85
CA ILE A 2 -7.00 -9.73 11.07
C ILE A 2 -6.10 -10.32 12.15
N GLY A 3 -4.85 -10.61 11.81
CA GLY A 3 -3.85 -11.13 12.74
C GLY A 3 -3.42 -10.10 13.78
N HIS A 4 -2.69 -10.52 14.81
CA HIS A 4 -2.15 -9.60 15.82
C HIS A 4 -1.01 -8.79 15.20
N THR A 5 -1.27 -7.55 14.85
CA THR A 5 -0.30 -6.63 14.30
C THR A 5 0.33 -5.79 15.43
N ARG A 6 1.65 -5.73 15.48
CA ARG A 6 2.35 -5.06 16.59
C ARG A 6 2.46 -3.54 16.47
N GLU A 7 2.22 -2.97 15.30
CA GLU A 7 2.31 -1.51 15.08
C GLU A 7 1.36 -1.09 13.96
N TRP A 8 0.12 -0.76 14.33
CA TRP A 8 -0.81 -0.06 13.47
C TRP A 8 -0.80 1.44 13.83
N HIS A 9 -0.78 2.30 12.84
CA HIS A 9 -1.40 3.61 12.97
C HIS A 9 -2.92 3.43 12.75
N SER A 10 -3.70 4.47 12.76
CA SER A 10 -5.10 4.34 12.35
C SER A 10 -5.16 3.88 10.88
N THR A 11 -5.67 2.69 10.63
CA THR A 11 -5.82 2.10 9.30
C THR A 11 -7.28 1.84 9.02
N LEU A 12 -7.74 2.30 7.86
CA LEU A 12 -9.07 1.99 7.35
C LEU A 12 -9.01 0.73 6.50
N VAL A 13 -9.80 -0.28 6.85
CA VAL A 13 -9.84 -1.55 6.12
C VAL A 13 -11.23 -1.79 5.56
N GLU A 14 -11.34 -1.89 4.25
CA GLU A 14 -12.56 -2.35 3.57
C GLU A 14 -12.71 -3.88 3.73
N MET A 15 -13.84 -4.34 4.23
CA MET A 15 -14.10 -5.77 4.39
C MET A 15 -14.83 -6.36 3.17
N PRO A 16 -14.57 -7.63 2.81
CA PRO A 16 -13.64 -8.56 3.47
C PRO A 16 -12.19 -8.31 3.08
N ALA A 17 -11.27 -8.43 4.04
CA ALA A 17 -9.84 -8.45 3.82
C ALA A 17 -9.16 -9.47 4.74
N SER A 18 -7.97 -9.96 4.39
CA SER A 18 -7.17 -10.85 5.21
C SER A 18 -5.79 -10.25 5.44
N ILE A 19 -5.43 -10.07 6.70
CA ILE A 19 -4.15 -9.47 7.07
C ILE A 19 -3.53 -10.36 8.13
N ASP A 20 -2.37 -10.93 7.80
CA ASP A 20 -1.60 -11.79 8.69
C ASP A 20 -0.70 -10.96 9.62
N ASP A 21 0.05 -11.62 10.50
CA ASP A 21 0.96 -10.97 11.44
C ASP A 21 2.07 -10.20 10.72
N GLY A 22 2.22 -8.92 11.04
CA GLY A 22 3.21 -8.03 10.43
C GLY A 22 3.22 -6.64 11.07
N ARG A 23 3.98 -5.74 10.47
CA ARG A 23 3.99 -4.31 10.83
C ARG A 23 3.39 -3.53 9.67
N PHE A 24 2.24 -2.94 9.89
CA PHE A 24 1.52 -2.25 8.82
C PHE A 24 1.16 -0.82 9.23
N ALA A 25 1.93 0.17 8.74
CA ALA A 25 1.61 1.58 8.78
C ALA A 25 1.05 2.00 7.40
N VAL A 26 -0.22 1.66 7.19
CA VAL A 26 -0.98 1.87 5.94
C VAL A 26 -2.22 2.67 6.29
N ASP A 27 -2.55 3.73 5.55
CA ASP A 27 -3.73 4.53 5.88
C ASP A 27 -5.03 3.82 5.47
N ALA A 28 -5.03 3.13 4.31
CA ALA A 28 -6.21 2.41 3.82
C ALA A 28 -5.88 1.11 3.09
N ILE A 29 -6.71 0.07 3.30
CA ILE A 29 -6.61 -1.23 2.64
C ILE A 29 -7.97 -1.58 2.02
N GLY A 30 -7.97 -1.87 0.72
CA GLY A 30 -9.16 -2.18 -0.06
C GLY A 30 -9.66 -3.61 0.13
N ALA A 31 -10.96 -3.77 -0.08
CA ALA A 31 -11.66 -5.06 0.04
C ALA A 31 -11.07 -6.15 -0.86
N TYR A 32 -11.21 -7.40 -0.43
CA TYR A 32 -10.70 -8.60 -1.11
C TYR A 32 -9.17 -8.65 -1.24
N SER A 33 -8.44 -7.77 -0.54
CA SER A 33 -6.98 -7.83 -0.49
C SER A 33 -6.50 -8.74 0.63
N TYR A 34 -5.40 -9.46 0.39
CA TYR A 34 -4.72 -10.17 1.44
C TYR A 34 -3.25 -9.75 1.55
N LEU A 35 -2.79 -9.61 2.78
CA LEU A 35 -1.43 -9.26 3.14
C LEU A 35 -0.83 -10.41 3.94
N GLY A 36 0.18 -11.07 3.37
CA GLY A 36 0.92 -12.13 4.04
C GLY A 36 1.82 -11.56 5.14
N GLY A 37 1.86 -12.26 6.27
CA GLY A 37 2.70 -11.95 7.41
C GLY A 37 4.17 -12.30 7.21
N GLY A 38 4.72 -13.12 8.10
CA GLY A 38 6.06 -13.67 7.96
C GLY A 38 7.17 -12.63 7.92
N GLY A 39 7.06 -11.55 8.70
CA GLY A 39 8.04 -10.47 8.75
C GLY A 39 7.77 -9.34 7.76
N SER A 40 6.60 -9.29 7.14
CA SER A 40 6.18 -8.15 6.33
C SER A 40 6.21 -6.85 7.12
N HIS A 41 6.74 -5.79 6.50
CA HIS A 41 6.86 -4.49 7.13
C HIS A 41 6.50 -3.39 6.13
N PHE A 42 5.35 -2.77 6.34
CA PHE A 42 4.86 -1.64 5.56
C PHE A 42 4.97 -0.38 6.41
N ASP A 43 5.65 0.62 5.92
CA ASP A 43 5.77 1.93 6.52
C ASP A 43 5.51 2.99 5.44
N HIS A 44 4.85 4.08 5.83
CA HIS A 44 4.60 5.21 4.94
C HIS A 44 3.84 4.83 3.65
N VAL A 45 2.77 4.06 3.80
CA VAL A 45 1.89 3.63 2.70
C VAL A 45 0.54 4.32 2.82
N ALA A 46 0.10 5.02 1.76
CA ALA A 46 -1.20 5.69 1.73
C ALA A 46 -2.33 4.67 1.50
N VAL A 47 -2.17 3.84 0.48
CA VAL A 47 -3.24 2.93 0.09
C VAL A 47 -2.71 1.62 -0.48
N ILE A 48 -3.41 0.54 -0.14
CA ILE A 48 -3.40 -0.73 -0.86
C ILE A 48 -4.80 -0.91 -1.43
N GLY A 49 -4.91 -0.98 -2.74
CA GLY A 49 -6.18 -1.08 -3.44
C GLY A 49 -6.93 -2.38 -3.15
N ARG A 50 -8.04 -2.59 -3.84
CA ARG A 50 -8.88 -3.79 -3.76
C ARG A 50 -8.29 -4.95 -4.55
N PHE A 51 -8.58 -6.20 -4.15
CA PHE A 51 -8.17 -7.43 -4.84
C PHE A 51 -6.65 -7.63 -4.92
N CYS A 52 -5.88 -7.02 -4.03
CA CYS A 52 -4.43 -7.17 -3.99
C CYS A 52 -4.01 -8.49 -3.35
N SER A 53 -2.97 -9.10 -3.94
CA SER A 53 -2.35 -10.35 -3.48
C SER A 53 -0.93 -10.06 -3.03
N ILE A 54 -0.69 -9.92 -1.73
CA ILE A 54 0.62 -9.56 -1.19
C ILE A 54 1.17 -10.73 -0.38
N ALA A 55 2.30 -11.26 -0.84
CA ALA A 55 2.95 -12.40 -0.22
C ALA A 55 3.68 -12.02 1.09
N THR A 56 4.28 -13.02 1.74
CA THR A 56 5.02 -12.87 3.00
C THR A 56 6.34 -12.14 2.82
N GLY A 57 6.85 -11.53 3.89
CA GLY A 57 8.18 -10.93 3.94
C GLY A 57 8.37 -9.67 3.08
N VAL A 58 7.29 -9.05 2.60
CA VAL A 58 7.36 -7.81 1.82
C VAL A 58 7.76 -6.66 2.71
N ILE A 59 8.74 -5.86 2.27
CA ILE A 59 9.23 -4.68 2.95
C ILE A 59 8.93 -3.45 2.10
N ALA A 60 8.15 -2.51 2.62
CA ALA A 60 7.74 -1.32 1.89
C ALA A 60 7.92 -0.05 2.75
N GLY A 61 8.44 1.02 2.13
CA GLY A 61 8.41 2.36 2.70
C GLY A 61 9.37 2.63 3.86
N LEU A 62 10.37 1.79 4.08
CA LEU A 62 11.36 2.05 5.15
C LEU A 62 12.07 3.38 4.95
N PRO A 63 12.41 4.09 6.05
CA PRO A 63 13.09 5.37 5.97
C PRO A 63 14.52 5.20 5.43
N GLU A 64 14.94 6.16 4.63
CA GLU A 64 16.31 6.28 4.14
C GLU A 64 17.10 7.27 5.00
N HIS A 65 18.43 7.16 4.96
CA HIS A 65 19.37 8.07 5.60
C HIS A 65 19.89 9.12 4.61
N PRO A 66 20.20 10.36 5.07
CA PRO A 66 20.67 11.43 4.21
C PRO A 66 22.13 11.19 3.79
N ALA A 67 22.34 10.58 2.62
CA ALA A 67 23.67 10.26 2.10
C ALA A 67 24.54 11.51 1.80
N HIS A 68 23.97 12.70 1.81
CA HIS A 68 24.69 13.98 1.60
C HIS A 68 25.18 14.63 2.89
N PHE A 69 24.87 14.09 4.06
CA PHE A 69 25.45 14.52 5.32
C PHE A 69 26.89 13.98 5.47
N LEU A 70 27.67 14.55 6.37
CA LEU A 70 29.01 14.03 6.72
C LEU A 70 28.94 12.54 7.10
N SER A 71 27.86 12.14 7.74
CA SER A 71 27.59 10.76 8.11
C SER A 71 26.10 10.47 8.01
N ALA A 72 25.74 9.29 7.53
CA ALA A 72 24.40 8.76 7.55
C ALA A 72 24.00 8.12 8.90
N HIS A 73 24.87 8.23 9.92
CA HIS A 73 24.59 7.62 11.22
C HIS A 73 23.55 8.43 12.02
N PRO A 74 22.56 7.80 12.67
CA PRO A 74 21.47 8.48 13.38
C PRO A 74 21.91 9.49 14.46
N LEU A 75 23.10 9.35 15.02
CA LEU A 75 23.67 10.33 15.95
C LEU A 75 23.71 11.74 15.34
N PHE A 76 24.05 11.85 14.07
CA PHE A 76 24.14 13.14 13.33
C PHE A 76 22.77 13.61 12.80
N GLU A 77 21.79 12.75 12.83
CA GLU A 77 20.39 13.06 12.50
C GLU A 77 19.60 13.51 13.73
N GLY A 78 20.22 13.48 14.93
CA GLY A 78 19.60 13.88 16.19
C GLY A 78 18.65 12.84 16.79
N ALA A 79 18.76 11.57 16.40
CA ALA A 79 17.97 10.50 17.00
C ALA A 79 18.21 10.38 18.51
N ALA A 80 17.12 10.41 19.29
CA ALA A 80 17.17 10.41 20.75
C ALA A 80 17.73 9.10 21.35
N THR A 81 17.69 8.01 20.60
CA THR A 81 18.18 6.69 21.02
C THR A 81 19.68 6.62 21.29
N TRP A 82 20.45 7.59 20.80
CA TRP A 82 21.89 7.70 21.04
C TRP A 82 22.21 8.68 22.17
N ALA A 83 21.59 8.44 23.33
CA ALA A 83 21.81 9.25 24.53
C ALA A 83 23.22 9.06 25.16
N ALA A 84 24.04 8.15 24.61
CA ALA A 84 25.35 7.81 25.15
C ALA A 84 26.37 8.95 25.12
N GLU A 85 26.11 10.01 24.33
CA GLU A 85 27.01 11.16 24.18
C GLU A 85 26.32 12.50 24.56
N PRO A 86 25.93 12.67 25.83
CA PRO A 86 25.15 13.85 26.25
C PRO A 86 25.93 15.15 26.10
N GLU A 87 27.23 15.12 26.26
CA GLU A 87 28.10 16.31 26.11
C GLU A 87 28.19 16.72 24.63
N PHE A 88 28.42 15.78 23.73
CA PHE A 88 28.39 16.03 22.30
C PHE A 88 27.04 16.65 21.87
N ARG A 89 25.95 16.11 22.33
CA ARG A 89 24.61 16.64 22.02
C ARG A 89 24.38 18.06 22.53
N ARG A 90 24.84 18.36 23.76
CA ARG A 90 24.74 19.73 24.31
C ARG A 90 25.58 20.71 23.50
N SER A 91 26.84 20.35 23.22
CA SER A 91 27.78 21.21 22.51
C SER A 91 27.39 21.44 21.04
N ASN A 92 26.67 20.50 20.44
CA ASN A 92 26.27 20.55 19.03
C ASN A 92 24.75 20.71 18.80
N SER A 93 24.03 21.15 19.82
CA SER A 93 22.55 21.22 19.77
C SER A 93 22.01 22.02 18.59
N ALA A 94 22.63 23.15 18.26
CA ALA A 94 22.23 23.98 17.11
C ALA A 94 22.38 23.25 15.78
N THR A 95 23.50 22.52 15.59
CA THR A 95 23.75 21.74 14.38
C THR A 95 22.82 20.52 14.28
N ILE A 96 22.54 19.86 15.41
CA ILE A 96 21.60 18.74 15.48
C ILE A 96 20.18 19.20 15.13
N ASN A 97 19.72 20.33 15.68
CA ASN A 97 18.42 20.87 15.36
C ASN A 97 18.31 21.27 13.87
N LYS A 98 19.36 21.83 13.30
CA LYS A 98 19.46 22.11 11.87
C LYS A 98 19.36 20.80 11.05
N ALA A 99 20.09 19.76 11.45
CA ALA A 99 20.07 18.46 10.76
C ALA A 99 18.68 17.83 10.79
N GLN A 100 17.98 17.86 11.94
CA GLN A 100 16.60 17.37 12.07
C GLN A 100 15.65 18.12 11.13
N GLY A 101 15.74 19.47 11.07
CA GLY A 101 14.89 20.27 10.17
C GLY A 101 15.19 20.01 8.69
N LEU A 102 16.45 19.75 8.32
CA LEU A 102 16.80 19.36 6.95
C LEU A 102 16.31 17.97 6.61
N LEU A 103 16.43 17.01 7.53
CA LEU A 103 15.98 15.64 7.35
C LEU A 103 14.46 15.55 7.20
N TYR A 104 13.72 16.30 8.03
CA TYR A 104 12.26 16.37 7.94
C TYR A 104 11.82 16.84 6.54
N ARG A 105 12.32 17.98 6.07
CA ARG A 105 12.02 18.51 4.73
C ARG A 105 12.44 17.56 3.63
N TRP A 106 13.65 16.98 3.72
CA TRP A 106 14.14 16.03 2.72
C TRP A 106 13.25 14.79 2.60
N ARG A 107 12.69 14.31 3.72
CA ARG A 107 11.75 13.17 3.73
C ARG A 107 10.39 13.54 3.16
N GLU A 108 9.85 14.70 3.52
CA GLU A 108 8.56 15.17 3.04
C GLU A 108 8.59 15.54 1.54
N ASP A 109 9.63 16.27 1.12
CA ASP A 109 9.72 16.78 -0.25
C ASP A 109 10.09 15.69 -1.27
N ARG A 110 10.80 14.66 -0.85
CA ARG A 110 11.39 13.67 -1.77
C ARG A 110 10.61 12.38 -1.87
N PHE A 111 9.93 11.98 -0.82
CA PHE A 111 9.28 10.68 -0.77
C PHE A 111 7.88 10.81 -0.21
N GLY A 112 6.90 10.92 -1.10
CA GLY A 112 5.50 10.73 -0.78
C GLY A 112 5.23 9.35 -0.16
N LYS A 113 4.01 9.11 0.25
CA LYS A 113 3.58 7.76 0.63
C LYS A 113 3.57 6.85 -0.59
N ILE A 114 3.77 5.56 -0.36
CA ILE A 114 3.58 4.53 -1.38
C ILE A 114 2.09 4.41 -1.68
N GLU A 115 1.75 4.31 -2.95
CA GLU A 115 0.40 4.01 -3.42
C GLU A 115 0.41 2.69 -4.19
N ILE A 116 -0.39 1.73 -3.75
CA ILE A 116 -0.56 0.45 -4.42
C ILE A 116 -1.98 0.40 -4.98
N GLY A 117 -2.09 0.28 -6.29
CA GLY A 117 -3.36 0.22 -7.01
C GLY A 117 -4.17 -1.04 -6.72
N HIS A 118 -5.18 -1.27 -7.53
CA HIS A 118 -6.08 -2.43 -7.43
C HIS A 118 -5.52 -3.64 -8.21
N ASP A 119 -5.90 -4.86 -7.82
CA ASP A 119 -5.52 -6.11 -8.50
C ASP A 119 -4.00 -6.29 -8.63
N VAL A 120 -3.23 -5.77 -7.65
CA VAL A 120 -1.77 -5.84 -7.65
C VAL A 120 -1.31 -7.14 -6.98
N TRP A 121 -0.34 -7.82 -7.62
CA TRP A 121 0.34 -8.93 -7.01
C TRP A 121 1.78 -8.57 -6.63
N ILE A 122 2.13 -8.73 -5.34
CA ILE A 122 3.50 -8.53 -4.84
C ILE A 122 4.04 -9.86 -4.33
N GLY A 123 5.11 -10.32 -4.96
CA GLY A 123 5.79 -11.57 -4.63
C GLY A 123 6.57 -11.51 -3.32
N GLU A 124 6.84 -12.70 -2.77
CA GLU A 124 7.54 -12.89 -1.49
C GLU A 124 8.86 -12.12 -1.43
N GLY A 125 9.08 -11.44 -0.29
CA GLY A 125 10.35 -10.77 0.00
C GLY A 125 10.66 -9.57 -0.91
N ALA A 126 9.70 -9.04 -1.66
CA ALA A 126 9.91 -7.83 -2.45
C ALA A 126 10.20 -6.62 -1.54
N PHE A 127 11.05 -5.72 -2.02
CA PHE A 127 11.34 -4.43 -1.38
C PHE A 127 10.76 -3.31 -2.24
N ILE A 128 10.01 -2.38 -1.62
CA ILE A 128 9.41 -1.23 -2.29
C ILE A 128 9.90 0.04 -1.61
N ARG A 129 10.58 0.89 -2.39
CA ARG A 129 11.09 2.16 -1.90
C ARG A 129 9.95 3.14 -1.60
N ARG A 130 10.15 4.04 -0.63
CA ARG A 130 9.26 5.17 -0.36
C ARG A 130 8.92 5.96 -1.62
N GLY A 131 7.69 6.46 -1.68
CA GLY A 131 7.21 7.34 -2.75
C GLY A 131 6.97 6.65 -4.09
N VAL A 132 7.07 5.32 -4.15
CA VAL A 132 6.76 4.57 -5.36
C VAL A 132 5.26 4.39 -5.50
N SER A 133 4.76 4.59 -6.72
CA SER A 133 3.40 4.23 -7.12
C SER A 133 3.40 2.92 -7.91
N ILE A 134 2.56 1.97 -7.50
CA ILE A 134 2.36 0.70 -8.22
C ILE A 134 0.98 0.72 -8.85
N GLY A 135 0.93 0.74 -10.18
CA GLY A 135 -0.31 0.83 -10.97
C GLY A 135 -1.20 -0.40 -10.84
N ASN A 136 -2.48 -0.22 -11.18
CA ASN A 136 -3.48 -1.28 -11.15
C ASN A 136 -3.02 -2.52 -11.93
N GLY A 137 -3.34 -3.71 -11.43
CA GLY A 137 -3.03 -4.96 -12.10
C GLY A 137 -1.53 -5.28 -12.25
N ALA A 138 -0.63 -4.48 -11.68
CA ALA A 138 0.80 -4.72 -11.75
C ALA A 138 1.22 -6.00 -10.99
N VAL A 139 2.33 -6.59 -11.42
CA VAL A 139 2.95 -7.75 -10.77
C VAL A 139 4.39 -7.42 -10.41
N VAL A 140 4.70 -7.49 -9.13
CA VAL A 140 6.06 -7.37 -8.61
C VAL A 140 6.59 -8.77 -8.30
N GLY A 141 7.64 -9.19 -9.00
CA GLY A 141 8.27 -10.49 -8.81
C GLY A 141 8.85 -10.66 -7.41
N ALA A 142 8.94 -11.92 -6.95
CA ALA A 142 9.55 -12.23 -5.66
C ALA A 142 10.97 -11.65 -5.55
N ARG A 143 11.30 -11.08 -4.38
CA ARG A 143 12.59 -10.45 -4.07
C ARG A 143 13.03 -9.32 -5.02
N ALA A 144 12.10 -8.75 -5.77
CA ALA A 144 12.37 -7.56 -6.57
C ALA A 144 12.64 -6.35 -5.68
N VAL A 145 13.54 -5.46 -6.10
CA VAL A 145 13.81 -4.17 -5.44
C VAL A 145 13.22 -3.05 -6.30
N VAL A 146 12.02 -2.62 -5.97
CA VAL A 146 11.27 -1.60 -6.70
C VAL A 146 11.71 -0.21 -6.21
N VAL A 147 12.33 0.55 -7.10
CA VAL A 147 12.87 1.89 -6.82
C VAL A 147 12.26 2.99 -7.70
N ASP A 148 11.48 2.62 -8.69
CA ASP A 148 10.79 3.49 -9.63
C ASP A 148 9.30 3.08 -9.70
N ASP A 149 8.45 3.98 -10.17
CA ASP A 149 7.02 3.70 -10.35
C ASP A 149 6.80 2.52 -11.31
N VAL A 150 5.79 1.73 -11.01
CA VAL A 150 5.40 0.56 -11.80
C VAL A 150 4.14 0.89 -12.59
N PRO A 151 4.19 0.87 -13.92
CA PRO A 151 3.02 1.14 -14.75
C PRO A 151 1.88 0.12 -14.51
N PRO A 152 0.62 0.50 -14.77
CA PRO A 152 -0.51 -0.42 -14.71
C PRO A 152 -0.26 -1.67 -15.56
N TYR A 153 -0.61 -2.83 -15.02
CA TYR A 153 -0.47 -4.15 -15.65
C TYR A 153 0.96 -4.53 -16.08
N ALA A 154 1.98 -3.79 -15.64
CA ALA A 154 3.37 -4.19 -15.87
C ALA A 154 3.78 -5.34 -14.94
N ILE A 155 4.62 -6.24 -15.44
CA ILE A 155 5.31 -7.25 -14.66
C ILE A 155 6.76 -6.80 -14.50
N VAL A 156 7.15 -6.54 -13.25
CA VAL A 156 8.51 -6.09 -12.91
C VAL A 156 9.22 -7.12 -12.05
N ALA A 157 10.53 -7.28 -12.24
CA ALA A 157 11.37 -8.12 -11.39
C ALA A 157 12.83 -7.65 -11.41
N GLY A 158 13.63 -8.18 -10.50
CA GLY A 158 15.08 -7.94 -10.42
C GLY A 158 15.49 -6.90 -9.39
N THR A 159 16.80 -6.61 -9.33
CA THR A 159 17.44 -5.65 -8.40
C THR A 159 18.42 -4.78 -9.17
N PRO A 160 18.06 -3.52 -9.49
CA PRO A 160 16.73 -2.91 -9.33
C PRO A 160 15.68 -3.54 -10.24
N ALA A 161 14.41 -3.47 -9.85
CA ALA A 161 13.32 -4.00 -10.65
C ALA A 161 13.20 -3.27 -11.99
N ARG A 162 12.91 -4.03 -13.05
CA ARG A 162 12.67 -3.50 -14.40
C ARG A 162 11.44 -4.15 -15.00
N VAL A 163 10.75 -3.43 -15.87
CA VAL A 163 9.61 -3.97 -16.60
C VAL A 163 10.10 -5.10 -17.52
N LEU A 164 9.62 -6.30 -17.29
CA LEU A 164 9.90 -7.47 -18.14
C LEU A 164 8.93 -7.53 -19.31
N ARG A 165 7.65 -7.30 -19.04
CA ARG A 165 6.54 -7.27 -20.01
C ARG A 165 5.29 -6.71 -19.35
N PHE A 166 4.26 -6.50 -20.11
CA PHE A 166 2.90 -6.27 -19.60
C PHE A 166 2.10 -7.57 -19.55
N ARG A 167 1.08 -7.61 -18.69
CA ARG A 167 0.14 -8.76 -18.60
C ARG A 167 -0.65 -8.92 -19.89
N PHE A 168 -1.03 -7.79 -20.50
CA PHE A 168 -1.90 -7.69 -21.67
C PHE A 168 -1.33 -6.69 -22.67
N ASP A 169 -1.88 -6.65 -23.89
CA ASP A 169 -1.62 -5.60 -24.85
C ASP A 169 -2.18 -4.24 -24.41
N ALA A 170 -1.71 -3.16 -25.05
CA ALA A 170 -2.06 -1.80 -24.65
C ALA A 170 -3.57 -1.50 -24.75
N GLY A 171 -4.26 -2.10 -25.70
CA GLY A 171 -5.72 -1.92 -25.87
C GLY A 171 -6.50 -2.56 -24.72
N THR A 172 -6.13 -3.78 -24.35
CA THR A 172 -6.70 -4.50 -23.21
C THR A 172 -6.42 -3.77 -21.90
N VAL A 173 -5.19 -3.27 -21.69
CA VAL A 173 -4.83 -2.47 -20.50
C VAL A 173 -5.70 -1.22 -20.43
N ALA A 174 -5.82 -0.45 -21.51
CA ALA A 174 -6.65 0.76 -21.53
C ALA A 174 -8.12 0.47 -21.22
N ALA A 175 -8.67 -0.62 -21.77
CA ALA A 175 -10.06 -1.01 -21.51
C ALA A 175 -10.28 -1.45 -20.05
N LEU A 176 -9.33 -2.13 -19.41
CA LEU A 176 -9.39 -2.51 -17.99
C LEU A 176 -9.29 -1.29 -17.07
N GLU A 177 -8.42 -0.32 -17.40
CA GLU A 177 -8.29 0.94 -16.65
C GLU A 177 -9.56 1.80 -16.77
N GLU A 178 -10.23 1.81 -17.90
CA GLU A 178 -11.52 2.49 -18.10
C GLU A 178 -12.65 1.78 -17.36
N LEU A 179 -12.68 0.45 -17.41
CA LEU A 179 -13.74 -0.38 -16.84
C LEU A 179 -13.77 -0.34 -15.31
N GLN A 180 -12.60 -0.30 -14.67
CA GLN A 180 -12.42 -0.25 -13.21
C GLN A 180 -13.33 -1.24 -12.45
N TRP A 181 -13.35 -2.49 -12.87
CA TRP A 181 -14.26 -3.53 -12.40
C TRP A 181 -14.21 -3.75 -10.86
N TRP A 182 -13.08 -3.47 -10.23
CA TRP A 182 -12.89 -3.56 -8.78
C TRP A 182 -13.79 -2.63 -7.97
N HIS A 183 -14.35 -1.58 -8.58
CA HIS A 183 -15.33 -0.72 -7.92
C HIS A 183 -16.72 -1.35 -7.79
N TYR A 184 -16.98 -2.41 -8.56
CA TYR A 184 -18.24 -3.17 -8.53
C TYR A 184 -18.06 -4.51 -7.80
N GLY A 185 -16.83 -4.94 -7.51
CA GLY A 185 -16.54 -6.17 -6.81
C GLY A 185 -17.02 -7.43 -7.54
N LEU A 186 -17.38 -8.45 -6.77
CA LEU A 186 -17.73 -9.76 -7.34
C LEU A 186 -18.99 -9.72 -8.21
N SER A 187 -19.89 -8.77 -8.00
CA SER A 187 -21.11 -8.65 -8.83
C SER A 187 -20.81 -8.31 -10.29
N ALA A 188 -19.68 -7.64 -10.56
CA ALA A 188 -19.27 -7.33 -11.92
C ALA A 188 -18.82 -8.56 -12.71
N ILE A 189 -18.21 -9.53 -12.03
CA ILE A 189 -17.63 -10.74 -12.63
C ILE A 189 -18.55 -11.96 -12.51
N ASP A 190 -19.74 -11.81 -11.95
CA ASP A 190 -20.70 -12.90 -11.84
C ASP A 190 -21.14 -13.40 -13.22
N GLY A 191 -21.00 -14.71 -13.47
CA GLY A 191 -21.28 -15.36 -14.75
C GLY A 191 -20.33 -14.99 -15.89
N VAL A 192 -19.18 -14.38 -15.59
CA VAL A 192 -18.16 -14.01 -16.58
C VAL A 192 -17.04 -15.05 -16.60
N ASP A 193 -16.57 -15.41 -17.79
CA ASP A 193 -15.33 -16.18 -17.91
C ASP A 193 -14.14 -15.26 -17.64
N PHE A 194 -13.67 -15.27 -16.40
CA PHE A 194 -12.52 -14.46 -15.94
C PHE A 194 -11.16 -15.08 -16.30
N THR A 195 -11.12 -16.20 -17.01
CA THR A 195 -9.86 -16.82 -17.49
C THR A 195 -9.35 -16.16 -18.77
N ASP A 196 -10.21 -15.42 -19.49
CA ASP A 196 -9.88 -14.63 -20.68
C ASP A 196 -10.27 -13.17 -20.46
N ALA A 197 -9.27 -12.32 -20.18
CA ALA A 197 -9.51 -10.88 -19.95
C ALA A 197 -10.17 -10.18 -21.13
N THR A 198 -9.85 -10.57 -22.37
CA THR A 198 -10.41 -9.94 -23.60
C THR A 198 -11.89 -10.26 -23.72
N ALA A 199 -12.30 -11.48 -23.43
CA ALA A 199 -13.71 -11.89 -23.41
C ALA A 199 -14.46 -11.35 -22.18
N ALA A 200 -13.77 -11.22 -21.04
CA ALA A 200 -14.35 -10.75 -19.77
C ALA A 200 -14.76 -9.26 -19.84
N ILE A 201 -13.95 -8.39 -20.43
CA ILE A 201 -14.20 -6.93 -20.46
C ILE A 201 -15.61 -6.59 -20.97
N PRO A 202 -16.06 -7.02 -22.18
CA PRO A 202 -17.39 -6.69 -22.67
C PRO A 202 -18.50 -7.36 -21.84
N ALA A 203 -18.25 -8.50 -21.22
CA ALA A 203 -19.22 -9.16 -20.35
C ALA A 203 -19.41 -8.39 -19.04
N ILE A 204 -18.33 -7.93 -18.42
CA ILE A 204 -18.35 -7.08 -17.23
C ILE A 204 -19.02 -5.74 -17.54
N ALA A 205 -18.66 -5.08 -18.63
CA ALA A 205 -19.29 -3.83 -19.06
C ALA A 205 -20.80 -3.98 -19.24
N ARG A 206 -21.25 -5.12 -19.79
CA ARG A 206 -22.68 -5.45 -19.90
C ARG A 206 -23.33 -5.61 -18.53
N ASN A 207 -22.72 -6.34 -17.59
CA ASN A 207 -23.24 -6.50 -16.24
C ASN A 207 -23.44 -5.15 -15.54
N ILE A 208 -22.50 -4.23 -15.72
CA ILE A 208 -22.61 -2.86 -15.21
C ILE A 208 -23.76 -2.11 -15.91
N ALA A 209 -23.79 -2.10 -17.24
CA ALA A 209 -24.76 -1.35 -18.02
C ALA A 209 -26.21 -1.78 -17.79
N VAL A 210 -26.46 -3.07 -17.54
CA VAL A 210 -27.81 -3.60 -17.27
C VAL A 210 -28.17 -3.59 -15.78
N GLY A 211 -27.33 -3.03 -14.93
CA GLY A 211 -27.57 -2.92 -13.48
C GLY A 211 -27.47 -4.24 -12.70
N ARG A 212 -26.85 -5.28 -13.27
CA ARG A 212 -26.52 -6.51 -12.53
C ARG A 212 -25.36 -6.30 -11.55
N ALA A 213 -24.39 -5.46 -11.92
CA ALA A 213 -23.32 -5.05 -11.07
C ALA A 213 -23.64 -3.71 -10.42
N ALA A 214 -23.64 -3.68 -9.08
CA ALA A 214 -23.77 -2.46 -8.29
C ALA A 214 -22.40 -2.04 -7.74
N PRO A 215 -22.18 -0.75 -7.51
CA PRO A 215 -20.96 -0.28 -6.84
C PRO A 215 -20.75 -1.03 -5.51
N LEU A 216 -19.52 -1.47 -5.29
CA LEU A 216 -19.13 -2.14 -4.05
C LEU A 216 -19.11 -1.12 -2.89
N LEU A 217 -19.96 -1.31 -1.91
CA LEU A 217 -20.04 -0.52 -0.68
C LEU A 217 -19.60 -1.41 0.50
N PRO A 218 -18.31 -1.57 0.72
CA PRO A 218 -17.80 -2.47 1.76
C PRO A 218 -18.08 -1.91 3.15
N GLU A 219 -18.16 -2.82 4.11
CA GLU A 219 -18.07 -2.46 5.51
C GLU A 219 -16.65 -2.00 5.80
N MET A 220 -16.49 -0.91 6.57
CA MET A 220 -15.20 -0.34 6.93
C MET A 220 -14.86 -0.68 8.38
N ILE A 221 -13.66 -1.17 8.60
CA ILE A 221 -13.10 -1.33 9.95
C ILE A 221 -12.01 -0.28 10.12
N CYS A 222 -12.07 0.48 11.22
CA CYS A 222 -10.97 1.32 11.66
C CYS A 222 -10.15 0.55 12.71
N VAL A 223 -8.90 0.28 12.38
CA VAL A 223 -7.95 -0.33 13.29
C VAL A 223 -7.05 0.77 13.83
N VAL A 224 -7.10 1.01 15.14
CA VAL A 224 -6.27 2.02 15.82
C VAL A 224 -5.28 1.29 16.72
N ARG A 225 -4.07 1.82 16.82
CA ARG A 225 -3.03 1.27 17.69
C ARG A 225 -3.52 1.27 19.14
N ASP A 226 -3.35 0.13 19.81
CA ASP A 226 -3.67 -0.08 21.24
C ASP A 226 -5.16 0.11 21.61
N GLU A 227 -6.07 0.18 20.59
CA GLU A 227 -7.51 0.25 20.79
C GLU A 227 -8.22 -0.97 20.19
N GLU A 228 -9.40 -1.30 20.72
CA GLU A 228 -10.27 -2.32 20.12
C GLU A 228 -10.72 -1.82 18.72
N PRO A 229 -10.68 -2.67 17.69
CA PRO A 229 -11.14 -2.29 16.36
C PRO A 229 -12.58 -1.81 16.38
N SER A 230 -12.87 -0.76 15.62
CA SER A 230 -14.23 -0.22 15.46
C SER A 230 -14.73 -0.44 14.04
N VAL A 231 -16.01 -0.75 13.91
CA VAL A 231 -16.69 -0.95 12.63
C VAL A 231 -17.47 0.30 12.26
N GLY A 232 -17.41 0.68 10.99
CA GLY A 232 -18.22 1.78 10.48
C GLY A 232 -18.66 1.56 9.06
N LYS A 233 -19.65 2.32 8.64
CA LYS A 233 -20.02 2.46 7.22
C LYS A 233 -19.74 3.89 6.81
N ALA A 234 -19.03 4.07 5.71
CA ALA A 234 -18.89 5.39 5.12
C ALA A 234 -20.24 5.81 4.54
N ASP A 235 -20.67 7.03 4.83
CA ASP A 235 -21.78 7.66 4.13
C ASP A 235 -21.36 7.91 2.67
N PRO A 236 -22.02 7.31 1.69
CA PRO A 236 -21.63 7.44 0.28
C PRO A 236 -21.77 8.85 -0.27
N LEU A 237 -22.49 9.76 0.41
CA LEU A 237 -22.70 11.14 -0.02
C LEU A 237 -21.72 12.12 0.62
N THR A 238 -21.34 11.90 1.87
CA THR A 238 -20.51 12.84 2.63
C THR A 238 -19.11 12.33 2.90
N GLY A 239 -18.85 11.03 2.73
CA GLY A 239 -17.59 10.37 3.11
C GLY A 239 -17.37 10.28 4.63
N ASN A 240 -18.32 10.75 5.43
CA ASN A 240 -18.25 10.67 6.88
C ASN A 240 -18.45 9.23 7.34
N MET A 241 -17.67 8.81 8.33
CA MET A 241 -17.72 7.46 8.89
C MET A 241 -18.29 7.50 10.30
N GLU A 242 -19.39 6.78 10.53
CA GLU A 242 -19.86 6.47 11.87
C GLU A 242 -19.19 5.19 12.36
N LEU A 243 -18.36 5.29 13.39
CA LEU A 243 -17.65 4.18 14.00
C LEU A 243 -18.43 3.59 15.16
N ARG A 244 -18.51 2.26 15.25
CA ARG A 244 -19.06 1.52 16.39
C ARG A 244 -18.04 0.49 16.84
N PRO A 245 -17.88 0.23 18.17
CA PRO A 245 -17.04 -0.87 18.63
C PRO A 245 -17.44 -2.20 18.00
N LEU A 246 -16.49 -3.04 17.66
CA LEU A 246 -16.74 -4.43 17.32
C LEU A 246 -17.22 -5.14 18.61
N MET A 247 -18.48 -5.61 18.61
CA MET A 247 -19.02 -6.44 19.71
C MET A 247 -18.52 -7.87 19.59
#